data_8f64524f2986d92145e89ebb3bd89b83
#
_entry.id   8f64524f2986d92145e89ebb3bd89b83
#
_cell.length_a   1.000
_cell.length_b   1.000
_cell.length_c   1.000
_cell.angle_alpha   90.00
_cell.angle_beta   90.00
_cell.angle_gamma   90.00
#
_symmetry.space_group_name_H-M   'P 1'
#
loop_
_entity.id
_entity.type
_entity.pdbx_description
1 polymer ?
#
loop_
_entity_poly.entity_id
_entity_poly.type
_entity_poly.pdbx_seq_one_letter_code
_entity_poly.pdbx_strand_id
1 'polypeptide(L)'
;MAGHSHFSPSNVEEFFEFTTEGRKRVIYAFVAGLVALIVGIYLLSTGEHEAVNAVAEHGEHLSGGAAAHHGNYHWTDRIWANIWLNGVFFTGIAVIGMFFVSLQYLAKAGWSSVVQRVAEALPVFLYITFPILLLTFIFKGDVIFHWMHEGITVKGSEHYDKIIAGKAGYLNPGFFIGRMVFFFVGWIALWQWMRRKSLEQDLNGGVENFNQMVKIGTIFILLMGVSSSMSAWDWVMSIDTHWFSTMFGWYMFSSWHVTGLATITLTVLFLQDKGYMKYVTFNHMHDLGKLMFAFSIFWSYVWFAQFLLIYYANFPEETIYFLERWEGHDKIYKATEILNVMLNFLFPLLILMTRDAKRTPIFLKIACSFIIVGHYLDFYQMIMPGVVGPHGGYGLVEFGMVTVFASAFIYLVSNQLTKASLIAKNHPFLEEALHHDI
;
A
#
# COMPACT_ATOMS: atom_id res chain seq x y z
N MET A 1 26.24 -38.21 23.99
CA MET A 1 26.96 -37.43 22.98
C MET A 1 26.09 -37.46 21.73
N ALA A 2 25.23 -36.46 21.56
CA ALA A 2 24.45 -36.29 20.32
C ALA A 2 25.38 -35.71 19.27
N GLY A 3 25.57 -36.40 18.15
CA GLY A 3 26.42 -35.98 17.07
C GLY A 3 25.85 -34.67 16.47
N HIS A 4 26.60 -33.58 16.61
CA HIS A 4 26.36 -32.39 15.84
C HIS A 4 26.55 -32.75 14.36
N SER A 5 25.47 -32.98 13.65
CA SER A 5 25.50 -33.03 12.18
C SER A 5 26.05 -31.69 11.72
N HIS A 6 27.24 -31.69 11.12
CA HIS A 6 27.81 -30.49 10.51
C HIS A 6 26.79 -29.95 9.47
N PHE A 7 26.15 -28.84 9.83
CA PHE A 7 25.27 -28.13 8.93
C PHE A 7 26.07 -27.65 7.73
N SER A 8 25.72 -28.11 6.54
CA SER A 8 26.31 -27.62 5.30
C SER A 8 25.33 -26.64 4.65
N PRO A 9 25.75 -25.37 4.45
CA PRO A 9 24.91 -24.35 3.80
C PRO A 9 24.37 -24.75 2.43
N SER A 10 25.07 -25.66 1.75
CA SER A 10 24.67 -26.18 0.43
C SER A 10 23.37 -27.01 0.43
N ASN A 11 22.92 -27.47 1.60
CA ASN A 11 21.72 -28.32 1.72
C ASN A 11 20.42 -27.53 1.91
N VAL A 12 20.49 -26.19 1.98
CA VAL A 12 19.33 -25.32 2.30
C VAL A 12 18.82 -24.56 1.08
N GLU A 13 19.36 -24.86 -0.12
CA GLU A 13 18.90 -24.21 -1.36
C GLU A 13 17.49 -24.66 -1.72
N GLU A 14 16.61 -23.71 -1.97
CA GLU A 14 15.25 -23.95 -2.41
C GLU A 14 14.86 -22.92 -3.48
N PHE A 15 14.63 -23.40 -4.70
CA PHE A 15 14.27 -22.54 -5.83
C PHE A 15 12.78 -22.64 -6.12
N PHE A 16 12.11 -21.49 -6.18
CA PHE A 16 10.73 -21.42 -6.61
C PHE A 16 10.60 -21.56 -8.11
N GLU A 17 9.70 -22.43 -8.54
CA GLU A 17 9.35 -22.58 -9.95
C GLU A 17 7.99 -21.91 -10.21
N PHE A 18 7.97 -20.83 -10.99
CA PHE A 18 6.74 -20.25 -11.48
C PHE A 18 6.27 -21.03 -12.70
N THR A 19 5.48 -22.07 -12.44
CA THR A 19 5.01 -23.02 -13.46
C THR A 19 4.22 -22.32 -14.56
N THR A 20 4.21 -22.93 -15.76
CA THR A 20 3.44 -22.44 -16.91
C THR A 20 1.94 -22.30 -16.56
N GLU A 21 1.41 -23.22 -15.77
CA GLU A 21 0.03 -23.17 -15.32
C GLU A 21 -0.24 -22.04 -14.33
N GLY A 22 0.69 -21.82 -13.39
CA GLY A 22 0.63 -20.66 -12.48
C GLY A 22 0.65 -19.34 -13.25
N ARG A 23 1.53 -19.19 -14.24
CA ARG A 23 1.58 -18.01 -15.12
C ARG A 23 0.26 -17.79 -15.87
N LYS A 24 -0.30 -18.85 -16.46
CA LYS A 24 -1.60 -18.77 -17.17
C LYS A 24 -2.72 -18.31 -16.25
N ARG A 25 -2.82 -18.85 -15.02
CA ARG A 25 -3.85 -18.43 -14.06
C ARG A 25 -3.77 -16.95 -13.72
N VAL A 26 -2.56 -16.42 -13.47
CA VAL A 26 -2.36 -15.00 -13.21
C VAL A 26 -2.69 -14.15 -14.43
N ILE A 27 -2.30 -14.59 -15.64
CA ILE A 27 -2.65 -13.89 -16.89
C ILE A 27 -4.17 -13.90 -17.12
N TYR A 28 -4.86 -15.01 -16.85
CA TYR A 28 -6.31 -15.06 -16.97
C TYR A 28 -7.01 -14.12 -15.96
N ALA A 29 -6.49 -14.02 -14.72
CA ALA A 29 -7.00 -13.05 -13.75
C ALA A 29 -6.75 -11.60 -14.22
N PHE A 30 -5.60 -11.31 -14.80
CA PHE A 30 -5.29 -10.01 -15.39
C PHE A 30 -6.25 -9.66 -16.54
N VAL A 31 -6.47 -10.59 -17.47
CA VAL A 31 -7.39 -10.41 -18.59
C VAL A 31 -8.85 -10.25 -18.10
N ALA A 32 -9.27 -11.04 -17.12
CA ALA A 32 -10.59 -10.91 -16.50
C ALA A 32 -10.76 -9.54 -15.83
N GLY A 33 -9.74 -9.04 -15.14
CA GLY A 33 -9.70 -7.69 -14.57
C GLY A 33 -9.81 -6.61 -15.66
N LEU A 34 -9.08 -6.75 -16.77
CA LEU A 34 -9.18 -5.83 -17.91
C LEU A 34 -10.58 -5.83 -18.53
N VAL A 35 -11.18 -7.00 -18.71
CA VAL A 35 -12.56 -7.12 -19.25
C VAL A 35 -13.55 -6.44 -18.30
N ALA A 36 -13.44 -6.72 -16.99
CA ALA A 36 -14.29 -6.07 -15.99
C ALA A 36 -14.10 -4.53 -16.00
N LEU A 37 -12.87 -4.06 -16.14
CA LEU A 37 -12.57 -2.63 -16.26
C LEU A 37 -13.19 -2.01 -17.51
N ILE A 38 -13.03 -2.63 -18.68
CA ILE A 38 -13.62 -2.14 -19.95
C ILE A 38 -15.13 -2.09 -19.86
N VAL A 39 -15.77 -3.15 -19.36
CA VAL A 39 -17.23 -3.18 -19.15
C VAL A 39 -17.66 -2.12 -18.14
N GLY A 40 -16.90 -1.95 -17.04
CA GLY A 40 -17.17 -0.93 -16.04
C GLY A 40 -17.07 0.49 -16.60
N ILE A 41 -16.07 0.77 -17.44
CA ILE A 41 -15.91 2.04 -18.15
C ILE A 41 -17.09 2.30 -19.09
N TYR A 42 -17.50 1.30 -19.86
CA TYR A 42 -18.67 1.39 -20.74
C TYR A 42 -19.94 1.73 -19.96
N LEU A 43 -20.19 1.03 -18.85
CA LEU A 43 -21.37 1.28 -18.01
C LEU A 43 -21.34 2.67 -17.35
N LEU A 44 -20.18 3.14 -16.93
CA LEU A 44 -20.03 4.51 -16.40
C LEU A 44 -20.35 5.55 -17.48
N SER A 45 -19.81 5.39 -18.67
CA SER A 45 -20.03 6.35 -19.77
C SER A 45 -21.48 6.42 -20.20
N THR A 46 -22.20 5.30 -20.23
CA THR A 46 -23.63 5.26 -20.59
C THR A 46 -24.54 5.79 -19.49
N GLY A 47 -24.23 5.47 -18.22
CA GLY A 47 -25.00 5.93 -17.07
C GLY A 47 -24.97 7.44 -16.87
N GLU A 48 -23.85 8.10 -17.16
CA GLU A 48 -23.77 9.56 -17.11
C GLU A 48 -24.60 10.24 -18.21
N HIS A 49 -24.61 9.68 -19.43
CA HIS A 49 -25.46 10.17 -20.50
C HIS A 49 -26.96 10.09 -20.17
N GLU A 50 -27.38 9.04 -19.47
CA GLU A 50 -28.76 8.90 -19.03
C GLU A 50 -29.10 9.92 -17.93
N ALA A 51 -28.20 10.13 -16.97
CA ALA A 51 -28.38 11.11 -15.88
C ALA A 51 -28.44 12.55 -16.40
N VAL A 52 -27.54 12.94 -17.33
CA VAL A 52 -27.55 14.26 -17.97
C VAL A 52 -28.84 14.51 -18.76
N ASN A 53 -29.32 13.51 -19.49
CA ASN A 53 -30.59 13.60 -20.23
C ASN A 53 -31.77 13.74 -19.27
N ALA A 54 -31.81 13.00 -18.16
CA ALA A 54 -32.88 13.10 -17.17
C ALA A 54 -32.92 14.46 -16.46
N VAL A 55 -31.77 15.07 -16.17
CA VAL A 55 -31.69 16.44 -15.60
C VAL A 55 -32.12 17.48 -16.62
N ALA A 56 -31.77 17.32 -17.88
CA ALA A 56 -32.21 18.22 -18.95
C ALA A 56 -33.73 18.20 -19.18
N GLU A 57 -34.38 17.03 -18.97
CA GLU A 57 -35.84 16.89 -19.10
C GLU A 57 -36.62 17.42 -17.90
N HIS A 58 -36.05 17.43 -16.68
CA HIS A 58 -36.80 17.76 -15.46
C HIS A 58 -36.44 19.10 -14.79
N GLY A 59 -35.45 19.84 -15.29
CA GLY A 59 -35.23 21.27 -14.95
C GLY A 59 -35.03 21.60 -13.47
N GLU A 60 -34.66 20.67 -12.60
CA GLU A 60 -34.48 20.89 -11.17
C GLU A 60 -33.06 21.31 -10.82
N HIS A 61 -32.92 22.57 -10.42
CA HIS A 61 -31.78 23.10 -9.72
C HIS A 61 -31.70 22.48 -8.30
N LEU A 62 -30.86 21.50 -8.11
CA LEU A 62 -30.46 21.08 -6.77
C LEU A 62 -29.43 22.07 -6.19
N SER A 63 -29.92 23.13 -5.57
CA SER A 63 -29.13 24.04 -4.76
C SER A 63 -29.00 23.46 -3.35
N GLY A 64 -27.83 22.98 -2.97
CA GLY A 64 -27.56 22.47 -1.62
C GLY A 64 -26.05 22.40 -1.33
N GLY A 65 -25.54 23.37 -0.73
CA GLY A 65 -24.54 23.64 0.29
C GLY A 65 -23.24 22.80 0.44
N ALA A 66 -22.94 21.80 -0.37
CA ALA A 66 -21.66 21.08 -0.34
C ALA A 66 -21.02 20.96 -1.75
N ALA A 67 -21.65 21.52 -2.77
CA ALA A 67 -21.28 21.37 -4.18
C ALA A 67 -20.17 22.33 -4.65
N ALA A 68 -19.54 23.11 -3.77
CA ALA A 68 -18.60 24.15 -4.16
C ALA A 68 -17.20 23.63 -4.57
N HIS A 69 -16.89 22.34 -4.32
CA HIS A 69 -15.56 21.77 -4.64
C HIS A 69 -15.53 20.85 -5.87
N HIS A 70 -16.66 20.42 -6.42
CA HIS A 70 -16.75 19.50 -7.55
C HIS A 70 -17.39 20.18 -8.76
N GLY A 71 -16.77 21.22 -9.29
CA GLY A 71 -17.15 21.81 -10.58
C GLY A 71 -16.96 20.75 -11.68
N ASN A 72 -18.01 20.43 -12.42
CA ASN A 72 -18.01 19.56 -13.62
C ASN A 72 -17.30 18.20 -13.42
N TYR A 73 -17.82 17.35 -12.51
CA TYR A 73 -17.42 15.94 -12.48
C TYR A 73 -17.62 15.31 -13.87
N HIS A 74 -16.61 14.57 -14.32
CA HIS A 74 -16.69 13.75 -15.51
C HIS A 74 -16.43 12.29 -15.15
N TRP A 75 -17.15 11.33 -15.72
CA TRP A 75 -17.02 9.91 -15.39
C TRP A 75 -15.57 9.37 -15.47
N THR A 76 -14.71 9.96 -16.29
CA THR A 76 -13.28 9.61 -16.36
C THR A 76 -12.53 9.93 -15.08
N ASP A 77 -12.98 10.85 -14.25
CA ASP A 77 -12.31 11.28 -13.03
C ASP A 77 -12.24 10.12 -12.03
N ARG A 78 -13.29 9.31 -11.99
CA ARG A 78 -13.34 8.08 -11.21
C ARG A 78 -12.30 7.05 -11.67
N ILE A 79 -11.98 6.98 -12.95
CA ILE A 79 -10.93 6.10 -13.48
C ILE A 79 -9.56 6.58 -13.01
N TRP A 80 -9.27 7.89 -13.13
CA TRP A 80 -7.99 8.46 -12.71
C TRP A 80 -7.78 8.36 -11.21
N ALA A 81 -8.84 8.59 -10.41
CA ALA A 81 -8.81 8.37 -8.97
C ALA A 81 -8.47 6.92 -8.61
N ASN A 82 -9.07 5.94 -9.32
CA ASN A 82 -8.76 4.51 -9.13
C ASN A 82 -7.35 4.14 -9.54
N ILE A 83 -6.80 4.69 -10.62
CA ILE A 83 -5.40 4.49 -11.01
C ILE A 83 -4.47 5.03 -9.92
N TRP A 84 -4.76 6.23 -9.41
CA TRP A 84 -3.98 6.85 -8.34
C TRP A 84 -4.03 6.01 -7.06
N LEU A 85 -5.22 5.64 -6.62
CA LEU A 85 -5.45 4.80 -5.44
C LEU A 85 -4.63 3.49 -5.50
N ASN A 86 -4.78 2.74 -6.59
CA ASN A 86 -4.05 1.48 -6.76
C ASN A 86 -2.55 1.71 -6.87
N GLY A 87 -2.11 2.75 -7.55
CA GLY A 87 -0.70 3.14 -7.62
C GLY A 87 -0.10 3.39 -6.24
N VAL A 88 -0.78 4.17 -5.38
CA VAL A 88 -0.33 4.49 -4.01
C VAL A 88 -0.37 3.25 -3.12
N PHE A 89 -1.45 2.47 -3.16
CA PHE A 89 -1.62 1.26 -2.35
C PHE A 89 -0.52 0.22 -2.63
N PHE A 90 -0.30 -0.13 -3.90
CA PHE A 90 0.71 -1.12 -4.27
C PHE A 90 2.15 -0.60 -4.13
N THR A 91 2.37 0.71 -4.24
CA THR A 91 3.67 1.32 -3.89
C THR A 91 3.99 1.06 -2.42
N GLY A 92 3.02 1.23 -1.53
CA GLY A 92 3.19 0.96 -0.11
C GLY A 92 3.59 -0.49 0.16
N ILE A 93 2.86 -1.46 -0.40
CA ILE A 93 3.20 -2.89 -0.26
C ILE A 93 4.63 -3.15 -0.75
N ALA A 94 4.99 -2.59 -1.90
CA ALA A 94 6.31 -2.80 -2.49
C ALA A 94 7.43 -2.22 -1.62
N VAL A 95 7.31 -0.97 -1.17
CA VAL A 95 8.35 -0.31 -0.39
C VAL A 95 8.52 -0.91 1.01
N ILE A 96 7.43 -1.43 1.60
CA ILE A 96 7.48 -2.12 2.90
C ILE A 96 8.26 -3.43 2.83
N GLY A 97 8.31 -4.10 1.69
CA GLY A 97 9.21 -5.25 1.51
C GLY A 97 10.67 -4.90 1.84
N MET A 98 11.15 -3.78 1.31
CA MET A 98 12.52 -3.29 1.63
C MET A 98 12.62 -2.76 3.06
N PHE A 99 11.59 -2.10 3.57
CA PHE A 99 11.55 -1.61 4.95
C PHE A 99 11.66 -2.77 5.95
N PHE A 100 10.91 -3.85 5.73
CA PHE A 100 10.97 -5.04 6.57
C PHE A 100 12.40 -5.61 6.60
N VAL A 101 13.01 -5.83 5.43
CA VAL A 101 14.39 -6.36 5.35
C VAL A 101 15.37 -5.43 6.07
N SER A 102 15.28 -4.12 5.81
CA SER A 102 16.17 -3.12 6.43
C SER A 102 16.06 -3.11 7.95
N LEU A 103 14.84 -3.20 8.48
CA LEU A 103 14.58 -3.26 9.91
C LEU A 103 15.18 -4.53 10.54
N GLN A 104 15.02 -5.68 9.88
CA GLN A 104 15.58 -6.95 10.38
C GLN A 104 17.10 -6.94 10.41
N TYR A 105 17.76 -6.38 9.39
CA TYR A 105 19.22 -6.22 9.39
C TYR A 105 19.70 -5.28 10.50
N LEU A 106 19.00 -4.16 10.69
CA LEU A 106 19.36 -3.18 11.73
C LEU A 106 19.17 -3.76 13.14
N ALA A 107 18.09 -4.49 13.34
CA ALA A 107 17.80 -5.18 14.61
C ALA A 107 18.64 -6.46 14.80
N LYS A 108 19.40 -6.89 13.78
CA LYS A 108 20.12 -8.18 13.76
C LYS A 108 19.21 -9.36 14.11
N ALA A 109 17.98 -9.33 13.60
CA ALA A 109 16.94 -10.32 13.90
C ALA A 109 17.12 -11.56 13.01
N GLY A 110 17.89 -12.53 13.50
CA GLY A 110 18.31 -13.72 12.77
C GLY A 110 17.15 -14.58 12.29
N TRP A 111 16.05 -14.65 13.07
CA TRP A 111 14.87 -15.44 12.73
C TRP A 111 14.30 -15.13 11.33
N SER A 112 14.43 -13.89 10.88
CA SER A 112 13.83 -13.43 9.62
C SER A 112 14.56 -13.89 8.36
N SER A 113 15.77 -14.45 8.48
CA SER A 113 16.63 -14.83 7.35
C SER A 113 15.96 -15.84 6.41
N VAL A 114 15.07 -16.69 6.91
CA VAL A 114 14.33 -17.68 6.12
C VAL A 114 13.13 -17.08 5.35
N VAL A 115 12.64 -15.90 5.73
CA VAL A 115 11.52 -15.22 5.04
C VAL A 115 11.97 -13.97 4.26
N GLN A 116 13.22 -13.56 4.43
CA GLN A 116 13.80 -12.35 3.87
C GLN A 116 13.64 -12.26 2.35
N ARG A 117 13.87 -13.35 1.61
CA ARG A 117 13.81 -13.37 0.15
C ARG A 117 12.43 -13.06 -0.41
N VAL A 118 11.37 -13.39 0.32
CA VAL A 118 10.01 -13.02 -0.03
C VAL A 118 9.83 -11.51 0.07
N ALA A 119 10.28 -10.91 1.17
CA ALA A 119 10.20 -9.46 1.36
C ALA A 119 11.06 -8.70 0.33
N GLU A 120 12.28 -9.18 0.01
CA GLU A 120 13.16 -8.61 -1.00
C GLU A 120 12.57 -8.64 -2.43
N ALA A 121 11.59 -9.49 -2.70
CA ALA A 121 10.99 -9.59 -4.03
C ALA A 121 9.90 -8.53 -4.27
N LEU A 122 9.24 -8.01 -3.22
CA LEU A 122 8.11 -7.08 -3.34
C LEU A 122 8.47 -5.76 -4.06
N PRO A 123 9.64 -5.12 -3.78
CA PRO A 123 9.97 -3.82 -4.36
C PRO A 123 10.12 -3.82 -5.89
N VAL A 124 10.15 -4.97 -6.54
CA VAL A 124 10.15 -5.06 -8.02
C VAL A 124 8.95 -4.32 -8.63
N PHE A 125 7.85 -4.21 -7.89
CA PHE A 125 6.64 -3.54 -8.39
C PHE A 125 6.77 -2.01 -8.44
N LEU A 126 7.76 -1.42 -7.77
CA LEU A 126 8.07 0.01 -7.88
C LEU A 126 8.37 0.45 -9.32
N TYR A 127 8.91 -0.45 -10.16
CA TYR A 127 9.12 -0.17 -11.59
C TYR A 127 7.82 0.05 -12.37
N ILE A 128 6.70 -0.43 -11.87
CA ILE A 128 5.37 -0.26 -12.48
C ILE A 128 4.64 0.92 -11.85
N THR A 129 4.65 1.02 -10.52
CA THR A 129 3.89 2.07 -9.83
C THR A 129 4.50 3.45 -10.05
N PHE A 130 5.82 3.57 -10.13
CA PHE A 130 6.47 4.86 -10.39
C PHE A 130 6.01 5.53 -11.70
N PRO A 131 6.17 4.92 -12.88
CA PRO A 131 5.71 5.55 -14.12
C PRO A 131 4.20 5.77 -14.14
N ILE A 132 3.39 4.87 -13.55
CA ILE A 132 1.94 5.06 -13.49
C ILE A 132 1.60 6.32 -12.68
N LEU A 133 2.12 6.48 -11.46
CA LEU A 133 1.84 7.64 -10.63
C LEU A 133 2.38 8.93 -11.26
N LEU A 134 3.60 8.89 -11.81
CA LEU A 134 4.20 10.05 -12.45
C LEU A 134 3.40 10.51 -13.68
N LEU A 135 3.03 9.59 -14.56
CA LEU A 135 2.25 9.91 -15.75
C LEU A 135 0.83 10.36 -15.39
N THR A 136 0.18 9.71 -14.43
CA THR A 136 -1.13 10.14 -13.93
C THR A 136 -1.09 11.56 -13.39
N PHE A 137 -0.06 11.90 -12.61
CA PHE A 137 0.11 13.26 -12.10
C PHE A 137 0.36 14.28 -13.22
N ILE A 138 1.21 13.97 -14.20
CA ILE A 138 1.52 14.89 -15.30
C ILE A 138 0.30 15.15 -16.19
N PHE A 139 -0.49 14.11 -16.50
CA PHE A 139 -1.59 14.23 -17.46
C PHE A 139 -2.93 14.57 -16.82
N LYS A 140 -3.14 14.23 -15.55
CA LYS A 140 -4.42 14.31 -14.85
C LYS A 140 -4.28 14.71 -13.37
N GLY A 141 -3.21 15.40 -13.04
CA GLY A 141 -3.02 15.93 -11.69
C GLY A 141 -4.07 16.99 -11.33
N ASP A 142 -4.56 17.73 -12.30
CA ASP A 142 -5.65 18.69 -12.15
C ASP A 142 -6.97 18.05 -11.71
N VAL A 143 -7.25 16.83 -12.15
CA VAL A 143 -8.41 16.04 -11.71
C VAL A 143 -8.28 15.56 -10.26
N ILE A 144 -7.07 15.14 -9.88
CA ILE A 144 -6.83 14.52 -8.56
C ILE A 144 -6.60 15.57 -7.48
N PHE A 145 -5.87 16.66 -7.84
CA PHE A 145 -5.41 17.65 -6.89
C PHE A 145 -6.03 19.03 -7.16
N HIS A 146 -6.91 19.45 -6.29
CA HIS A 146 -7.59 20.73 -6.39
C HIS A 146 -6.62 21.93 -6.48
N TRP A 147 -5.45 21.87 -5.83
CA TRP A 147 -4.44 22.93 -5.87
C TRP A 147 -3.77 23.10 -7.25
N MET A 148 -4.00 22.21 -8.22
CA MET A 148 -3.51 22.32 -9.59
C MET A 148 -4.45 23.06 -10.54
N HIS A 149 -5.66 23.44 -10.09
CA HIS A 149 -6.62 24.16 -10.94
C HIS A 149 -6.09 25.52 -11.36
N GLU A 150 -6.39 25.89 -12.60
CA GLU A 150 -5.95 27.19 -13.17
C GLU A 150 -6.54 28.36 -12.37
N GLY A 151 -5.71 29.37 -12.13
CA GLY A 151 -6.11 30.61 -11.45
C GLY A 151 -6.21 30.52 -9.93
N ILE A 152 -6.14 29.34 -9.30
CA ILE A 152 -6.36 29.15 -7.85
C ILE A 152 -5.36 29.91 -6.97
N THR A 153 -4.14 30.12 -7.47
CA THR A 153 -3.07 30.86 -6.77
C THR A 153 -2.91 32.29 -7.25
N VAL A 154 -3.63 32.73 -8.31
CA VAL A 154 -3.48 34.03 -8.95
C VAL A 154 -4.43 35.05 -8.30
N LYS A 155 -3.87 36.07 -7.64
CA LYS A 155 -4.67 37.16 -7.04
C LYS A 155 -5.49 37.88 -8.09
N GLY A 156 -6.80 37.99 -7.89
CA GLY A 156 -7.72 38.63 -8.82
C GLY A 156 -8.41 37.67 -9.80
N SER A 157 -8.05 36.37 -9.78
CA SER A 157 -8.81 35.33 -10.45
C SER A 157 -10.12 35.07 -9.69
N GLU A 158 -11.18 34.70 -10.41
CA GLU A 158 -12.47 34.27 -9.84
C GLU A 158 -12.34 33.04 -8.92
N HIS A 159 -11.34 32.20 -9.19
CA HIS A 159 -11.06 30.99 -8.43
C HIS A 159 -9.96 31.14 -7.37
N TYR A 160 -9.54 32.39 -7.06
CA TYR A 160 -8.43 32.61 -6.12
C TYR A 160 -8.73 32.09 -4.71
N ASP A 161 -7.88 31.17 -4.25
CA ASP A 161 -7.90 30.66 -2.89
C ASP A 161 -6.67 31.09 -2.09
N LYS A 162 -6.90 31.86 -1.00
CA LYS A 162 -5.83 32.41 -0.18
C LYS A 162 -5.05 31.31 0.58
N ILE A 163 -5.72 30.23 0.99
CA ILE A 163 -5.08 29.14 1.75
C ILE A 163 -4.17 28.33 0.82
N ILE A 164 -4.67 28.00 -0.35
CA ILE A 164 -3.89 27.26 -1.36
C ILE A 164 -2.72 28.13 -1.86
N ALA A 165 -2.95 29.40 -2.14
CA ALA A 165 -1.90 30.33 -2.52
C ALA A 165 -0.78 30.44 -1.45
N GLY A 166 -1.13 30.35 -0.17
CA GLY A 166 -0.18 30.28 0.95
C GLY A 166 0.68 29.02 0.95
N LYS A 167 0.18 27.92 0.38
CA LYS A 167 0.87 26.61 0.27
C LYS A 167 1.64 26.45 -1.05
N ALA A 168 1.53 27.37 -2.02
CA ALA A 168 2.10 27.27 -3.37
C ALA A 168 3.63 27.10 -3.40
N GLY A 169 4.34 27.55 -2.36
CA GLY A 169 5.78 27.31 -2.23
C GLY A 169 6.13 25.82 -2.06
N TYR A 170 5.25 25.04 -1.46
CA TYR A 170 5.42 23.60 -1.27
C TYR A 170 4.58 22.78 -2.27
N LEU A 171 3.31 23.12 -2.44
CA LEU A 171 2.39 22.48 -3.39
C LEU A 171 2.47 23.20 -4.74
N ASN A 172 3.45 22.81 -5.54
CA ASN A 172 3.57 23.19 -6.95
C ASN A 172 4.04 21.99 -7.77
N PRO A 173 3.64 21.89 -9.05
CA PRO A 173 3.89 20.70 -9.87
C PRO A 173 5.36 20.33 -9.98
N GLY A 174 6.25 21.31 -10.16
CA GLY A 174 7.69 21.06 -10.31
C GLY A 174 8.31 20.45 -9.05
N PHE A 175 8.02 20.99 -7.88
CA PHE A 175 8.55 20.50 -6.62
C PHE A 175 7.91 19.17 -6.19
N PHE A 176 6.62 18.96 -6.49
CA PHE A 176 5.92 17.70 -6.27
C PHE A 176 6.55 16.55 -7.08
N ILE A 177 6.75 16.76 -8.40
CA ILE A 177 7.44 15.80 -9.28
C ILE A 177 8.86 15.53 -8.77
N GLY A 178 9.59 16.60 -8.42
CA GLY A 178 10.95 16.46 -7.90
C GLY A 178 11.05 15.56 -6.67
N ARG A 179 10.14 15.72 -5.69
CA ARG A 179 10.04 14.87 -4.50
C ARG A 179 9.67 13.43 -4.85
N MET A 180 8.66 13.25 -5.71
CA MET A 180 8.23 11.92 -6.14
C MET A 180 9.37 11.16 -6.83
N VAL A 181 10.06 11.78 -7.77
CA VAL A 181 11.20 11.18 -8.47
C VAL A 181 12.33 10.85 -7.48
N PHE A 182 12.66 11.78 -6.57
CA PHE A 182 13.69 11.56 -5.56
C PHE A 182 13.39 10.36 -4.66
N PHE A 183 12.14 10.21 -4.20
CA PHE A 183 11.73 9.09 -3.35
C PHE A 183 11.80 7.76 -4.10
N PHE A 184 11.19 7.67 -5.28
CA PHE A 184 11.21 6.43 -6.05
C PHE A 184 12.62 6.03 -6.49
N VAL A 185 13.43 6.96 -6.97
CA VAL A 185 14.84 6.69 -7.33
C VAL A 185 15.62 6.22 -6.11
N GLY A 186 15.46 6.89 -4.96
CA GLY A 186 16.10 6.49 -3.72
C GLY A 186 15.70 5.08 -3.25
N TRP A 187 14.39 4.78 -3.25
CA TRP A 187 13.88 3.46 -2.86
C TRP A 187 14.36 2.36 -3.80
N ILE A 188 14.28 2.57 -5.11
CA ILE A 188 14.71 1.59 -6.12
C ILE A 188 16.23 1.37 -6.06
N ALA A 189 17.02 2.45 -5.99
CA ALA A 189 18.48 2.35 -5.95
C ALA A 189 18.97 1.61 -4.71
N LEU A 190 18.43 1.93 -3.53
CA LEU A 190 18.80 1.27 -2.28
C LEU A 190 18.35 -0.20 -2.26
N TRP A 191 17.14 -0.49 -2.79
CA TRP A 191 16.68 -1.87 -2.94
C TRP A 191 17.58 -2.67 -3.87
N GLN A 192 17.93 -2.15 -5.05
CA GLN A 192 18.84 -2.83 -5.97
C GLN A 192 20.20 -3.09 -5.33
N TRP A 193 20.72 -2.09 -4.60
CA TRP A 193 22.01 -2.24 -3.92
C TRP A 193 21.95 -3.31 -2.82
N MET A 194 20.91 -3.28 -1.98
CA MET A 194 20.67 -4.31 -0.96
C MET A 194 20.53 -5.70 -1.61
N ARG A 195 19.69 -5.82 -2.64
CA ARG A 195 19.46 -7.08 -3.33
C ARG A 195 20.74 -7.66 -3.94
N ARG A 196 21.56 -6.81 -4.56
CA ARG A 196 22.85 -7.22 -5.10
C ARG A 196 23.74 -7.77 -4.00
N LYS A 197 23.86 -7.09 -2.86
CA LYS A 197 24.68 -7.54 -1.74
C LYS A 197 24.15 -8.82 -1.10
N SER A 198 22.85 -8.97 -1.02
CA SER A 198 22.18 -10.18 -0.55
C SER A 198 22.51 -11.40 -1.45
N LEU A 199 22.55 -11.22 -2.77
CA LEU A 199 22.94 -12.28 -3.71
C LEU A 199 24.46 -12.55 -3.71
N GLU A 200 25.29 -11.52 -3.59
CA GLU A 200 26.76 -11.68 -3.42
C GLU A 200 27.08 -12.48 -2.15
N GLN A 201 26.29 -12.32 -1.08
CA GLN A 201 26.46 -13.07 0.16
C GLN A 201 26.19 -14.57 -0.02
N ASP A 202 25.20 -14.93 -0.85
CA ASP A 202 24.94 -16.34 -1.15
C ASP A 202 26.12 -17.04 -1.83
N LEU A 203 26.94 -16.29 -2.59
CA LEU A 203 28.09 -16.81 -3.31
C LEU A 203 29.35 -16.85 -2.45
N ASN A 204 29.63 -15.75 -1.75
CA ASN A 204 30.92 -15.53 -1.11
C ASN A 204 30.90 -15.80 0.40
N GLY A 205 29.72 -15.81 1.01
CA GLY A 205 29.57 -15.91 2.47
C GLY A 205 30.16 -14.68 3.21
N GLY A 206 30.51 -14.89 4.46
CA GLY A 206 31.22 -13.90 5.29
C GLY A 206 30.33 -12.81 5.86
N VAL A 207 30.95 -11.95 6.69
CA VAL A 207 30.24 -10.90 7.45
C VAL A 207 30.27 -9.54 6.71
N GLU A 208 31.15 -9.39 5.71
CA GLU A 208 31.33 -8.09 5.05
C GLU A 208 30.07 -7.65 4.28
N ASN A 209 29.47 -8.53 3.48
CA ASN A 209 28.22 -8.22 2.78
C ASN A 209 27.07 -7.96 3.76
N PHE A 210 27.01 -8.71 4.87
CA PHE A 210 26.05 -8.46 5.94
C PHE A 210 26.19 -7.04 6.51
N ASN A 211 27.41 -6.62 6.86
CA ASN A 211 27.68 -5.28 7.38
C ASN A 211 27.31 -4.19 6.36
N GLN A 212 27.55 -4.44 5.08
CA GLN A 212 27.11 -3.51 4.03
C GLN A 212 25.58 -3.43 3.94
N MET A 213 24.88 -4.56 4.06
CA MET A 213 23.42 -4.56 4.08
C MET A 213 22.85 -3.83 5.31
N VAL A 214 23.49 -3.93 6.47
CA VAL A 214 23.14 -3.11 7.66
C VAL A 214 23.29 -1.61 7.35
N LYS A 215 24.39 -1.18 6.72
CA LYS A 215 24.57 0.22 6.33
C LYS A 215 23.52 0.71 5.33
N ILE A 216 23.25 -0.08 4.28
CA ILE A 216 22.23 0.23 3.29
C ILE A 216 20.85 0.31 3.94
N GLY A 217 20.51 -0.65 4.80
CA GLY A 217 19.27 -0.68 5.56
C GLY A 217 19.11 0.53 6.47
N THR A 218 20.19 0.99 7.13
CA THR A 218 20.16 2.21 7.94
C THR A 218 19.83 3.44 7.08
N ILE A 219 20.49 3.60 5.93
CA ILE A 219 20.21 4.70 5.01
C ILE A 219 18.76 4.63 4.52
N PHE A 220 18.28 3.43 4.19
CA PHE A 220 16.90 3.24 3.73
C PHE A 220 15.87 3.60 4.81
N ILE A 221 16.08 3.20 6.06
CA ILE A 221 15.15 3.52 7.17
C ILE A 221 15.09 5.03 7.40
N LEU A 222 16.23 5.73 7.35
CA LEU A 222 16.26 7.19 7.46
C LEU A 222 15.51 7.86 6.29
N LEU A 223 15.76 7.40 5.05
CA LEU A 223 15.03 7.89 3.88
C LEU A 223 13.53 7.59 4.01
N MET A 224 13.15 6.37 4.42
CA MET A 224 11.77 5.95 4.56
C MET A 224 11.02 6.75 5.64
N GLY A 225 11.66 7.05 6.77
CA GLY A 225 11.06 7.86 7.84
C GLY A 225 10.62 9.23 7.36
N VAL A 226 11.43 9.88 6.50
CA VAL A 226 11.07 11.17 5.90
C VAL A 226 10.12 11.00 4.72
N SER A 227 10.46 10.13 3.78
CA SER A 227 9.72 10.01 2.52
C SER A 227 8.33 9.43 2.69
N SER A 228 8.08 8.53 3.64
CA SER A 228 6.74 8.01 3.90
C SER A 228 5.77 9.09 4.39
N SER A 229 6.22 9.95 5.31
CA SER A 229 5.40 11.06 5.80
C SER A 229 5.16 12.11 4.71
N MET A 230 6.20 12.47 3.96
CA MET A 230 6.05 13.42 2.85
C MET A 230 5.18 12.86 1.73
N SER A 231 5.31 11.58 1.40
CA SER A 231 4.43 10.92 0.43
C SER A 231 2.97 10.92 0.88
N ALA A 232 2.71 10.71 2.17
CA ALA A 232 1.36 10.76 2.72
C ALA A 232 0.74 12.17 2.59
N TRP A 233 1.52 13.20 2.87
CA TRP A 233 1.06 14.58 2.75
C TRP A 233 0.91 15.02 1.29
N ASP A 234 1.84 14.60 0.42
CA ASP A 234 1.81 14.97 -1.00
C ASP A 234 0.74 14.19 -1.78
N TRP A 235 0.74 12.87 -1.66
CA TRP A 235 -0.01 12.01 -2.59
C TRP A 235 -1.45 11.75 -2.16
N VAL A 236 -1.76 11.94 -0.86
CA VAL A 236 -3.08 11.63 -0.33
C VAL A 236 -3.67 12.84 0.40
N MET A 237 -3.01 13.38 1.42
CA MET A 237 -3.57 14.47 2.20
C MET A 237 -3.78 15.75 1.37
N SER A 238 -2.91 16.04 0.38
CA SER A 238 -3.04 17.24 -0.46
C SER A 238 -4.21 17.20 -1.43
N ILE A 239 -4.91 16.08 -1.56
CA ILE A 239 -6.19 15.96 -2.27
C ILE A 239 -7.22 16.88 -1.59
N ASP A 240 -7.35 16.79 -0.27
CA ASP A 240 -8.17 17.69 0.57
C ASP A 240 -7.32 18.88 1.02
N THR A 241 -7.02 19.81 0.10
CA THR A 241 -5.98 20.85 0.26
C THR A 241 -6.22 21.78 1.44
N HIS A 242 -7.45 22.00 1.86
CA HIS A 242 -7.81 22.86 3.00
C HIS A 242 -7.57 22.15 4.34
N TRP A 243 -7.69 20.84 4.37
CA TRP A 243 -7.49 20.03 5.56
C TRP A 243 -6.01 19.65 5.74
N PHE A 244 -5.58 19.44 6.97
CA PHE A 244 -4.25 18.94 7.30
C PHE A 244 -4.22 18.21 8.64
N SER A 245 -3.34 17.21 8.74
CA SER A 245 -3.02 16.51 9.98
C SER A 245 -1.59 16.00 9.94
N THR A 246 -0.80 16.32 10.97
CA THR A 246 0.57 15.80 11.11
C THR A 246 0.57 14.29 11.34
N MET A 247 -0.45 13.77 12.02
CA MET A 247 -0.62 12.33 12.27
C MET A 247 -0.91 11.52 11.00
N PHE A 248 -1.33 12.17 9.92
CA PHE A 248 -1.66 11.51 8.66
C PHE A 248 -0.46 10.75 8.04
N GLY A 249 0.76 11.26 8.24
CA GLY A 249 1.98 10.56 7.85
C GLY A 249 2.14 9.20 8.54
N TRP A 250 1.90 9.15 9.86
CA TRP A 250 1.92 7.92 10.65
C TRP A 250 0.76 6.98 10.31
N TYR A 251 -0.40 7.55 10.05
CA TYR A 251 -1.60 6.82 9.65
C TYR A 251 -1.37 6.06 8.34
N MET A 252 -0.94 6.75 7.29
CA MET A 252 -0.67 6.12 6.00
C MET A 252 0.51 5.14 6.08
N PHE A 253 1.59 5.47 6.81
CA PHE A 253 2.69 4.55 7.03
C PHE A 253 2.24 3.26 7.71
N SER A 254 1.40 3.34 8.75
CA SER A 254 0.91 2.15 9.45
C SER A 254 0.03 1.28 8.54
N SER A 255 -0.84 1.87 7.71
CA SER A 255 -1.61 1.17 6.69
C SER A 255 -0.72 0.41 5.71
N TRP A 256 0.32 1.06 5.18
CA TRP A 256 1.30 0.41 4.32
C TRP A 256 2.04 -0.72 5.03
N HIS A 257 2.47 -0.47 6.28
CA HIS A 257 3.29 -1.43 7.02
C HIS A 257 2.54 -2.72 7.34
N VAL A 258 1.32 -2.62 7.86
CA VAL A 258 0.49 -3.79 8.17
C VAL A 258 0.14 -4.56 6.89
N THR A 259 -0.22 -3.85 5.81
CA THR A 259 -0.53 -4.47 4.52
C THR A 259 0.69 -5.19 3.93
N GLY A 260 1.87 -4.59 4.02
CA GLY A 260 3.12 -5.20 3.57
C GLY A 260 3.46 -6.47 4.36
N LEU A 261 3.33 -6.43 5.70
CA LEU A 261 3.51 -7.62 6.57
C LEU A 261 2.51 -8.73 6.22
N ALA A 262 1.23 -8.38 6.03
CA ALA A 262 0.21 -9.34 5.64
C ALA A 262 0.51 -9.95 4.26
N THR A 263 1.00 -9.16 3.31
CA THR A 263 1.40 -9.63 1.99
C THR A 263 2.61 -10.58 2.04
N ILE A 264 3.64 -10.25 2.83
CA ILE A 264 4.79 -11.14 3.07
C ILE A 264 4.30 -12.47 3.67
N THR A 265 3.51 -12.41 4.74
CA THR A 265 2.99 -13.59 5.45
C THR A 265 2.14 -14.47 4.53
N LEU A 266 1.22 -13.86 3.78
CA LEU A 266 0.34 -14.57 2.85
C LEU A 266 1.14 -15.24 1.71
N THR A 267 2.18 -14.56 1.20
CA THR A 267 3.08 -15.10 0.18
C THR A 267 3.86 -16.31 0.72
N VAL A 268 4.38 -16.23 1.94
CA VAL A 268 5.08 -17.36 2.59
C VAL A 268 4.12 -18.53 2.77
N LEU A 269 2.91 -18.32 3.27
CA LEU A 269 1.89 -19.36 3.45
C LEU A 269 1.48 -20.01 2.12
N PHE A 270 1.37 -19.21 1.06
CA PHE A 270 1.10 -19.72 -0.30
C PHE A 270 2.25 -20.60 -0.81
N LEU A 271 3.50 -20.20 -0.57
CA LEU A 271 4.67 -21.00 -0.94
C LEU A 271 4.72 -22.31 -0.14
N GLN A 272 4.36 -22.28 1.16
CA GLN A 272 4.26 -23.49 1.98
C GLN A 272 3.19 -24.45 1.46
N ASP A 273 2.02 -23.97 1.04
CA ASP A 273 0.98 -24.81 0.42
C ASP A 273 1.46 -25.50 -0.87
N LYS A 274 2.47 -24.92 -1.54
CA LYS A 274 3.10 -25.49 -2.73
C LYS A 274 4.28 -26.43 -2.42
N GLY A 275 4.60 -26.62 -1.14
CA GLY A 275 5.69 -27.47 -0.68
C GLY A 275 7.05 -26.78 -0.59
N TYR A 276 7.08 -25.45 -0.77
CA TYR A 276 8.28 -24.62 -0.56
C TYR A 276 8.36 -24.10 0.88
N MET A 277 9.45 -23.38 1.20
CA MET A 277 9.68 -22.73 2.51
C MET A 277 9.64 -23.72 3.68
N LYS A 278 10.26 -24.89 3.51
CA LYS A 278 10.24 -26.00 4.49
C LYS A 278 10.87 -25.64 5.83
N TYR A 279 11.77 -24.69 5.83
CA TYR A 279 12.47 -24.22 7.05
C TYR A 279 11.72 -23.13 7.82
N VAL A 280 10.62 -22.63 7.25
CA VAL A 280 9.76 -21.67 7.95
C VAL A 280 8.80 -22.44 8.85
N THR A 281 9.04 -22.38 10.15
CA THR A 281 8.27 -23.09 11.18
C THR A 281 7.09 -22.24 11.67
N PHE A 282 6.24 -22.86 12.51
CA PHE A 282 5.15 -22.15 13.18
C PHE A 282 5.65 -21.03 14.12
N ASN A 283 6.91 -21.05 14.57
CA ASN A 283 7.50 -19.97 15.36
C ASN A 283 7.77 -18.72 14.51
N HIS A 284 8.26 -18.89 13.29
CA HIS A 284 8.40 -17.78 12.33
C HIS A 284 7.05 -17.16 11.97
N MET A 285 6.02 -18.01 11.76
CA MET A 285 4.65 -17.54 11.53
C MET A 285 4.09 -16.78 12.73
N HIS A 286 4.41 -17.24 13.95
CA HIS A 286 4.05 -16.55 15.18
C HIS A 286 4.68 -15.15 15.27
N ASP A 287 5.95 -14.99 14.86
CA ASP A 287 6.62 -13.68 14.85
C ASP A 287 6.01 -12.73 13.84
N LEU A 288 5.74 -13.18 12.62
CA LEU A 288 5.00 -12.40 11.63
C LEU A 288 3.61 -12.03 12.15
N GLY A 289 2.91 -12.99 12.78
CA GLY A 289 1.60 -12.76 13.40
C GLY A 289 1.63 -11.75 14.55
N LYS A 290 2.71 -11.72 15.37
CA LYS A 290 2.91 -10.69 16.41
C LYS A 290 3.07 -9.31 15.82
N LEU A 291 3.88 -9.19 14.75
CA LEU A 291 4.08 -7.92 14.08
C LEU A 291 2.77 -7.40 13.46
N MET A 292 2.02 -8.25 12.75
CA MET A 292 0.72 -7.86 12.21
C MET A 292 -0.25 -7.42 13.30
N PHE A 293 -0.34 -8.18 14.41
CA PHE A 293 -1.19 -7.83 15.55
C PHE A 293 -0.81 -6.47 16.15
N ALA A 294 0.47 -6.26 16.44
CA ALA A 294 0.97 -5.03 17.06
C ALA A 294 0.72 -3.81 16.16
N PHE A 295 0.98 -3.93 14.87
CA PHE A 295 0.80 -2.81 13.94
C PHE A 295 -0.66 -2.58 13.54
N SER A 296 -1.55 -3.58 13.60
CA SER A 296 -2.99 -3.37 13.50
C SER A 296 -3.52 -2.54 14.68
N ILE A 297 -3.02 -2.80 15.90
CA ILE A 297 -3.34 -1.96 17.06
C ILE A 297 -2.75 -0.55 16.89
N PHE A 298 -1.51 -0.42 16.40
CA PHE A 298 -0.88 0.87 16.15
C PHE A 298 -1.65 1.70 15.12
N TRP A 299 -2.08 1.08 14.01
CA TRP A 299 -2.93 1.72 13.01
C TRP A 299 -4.23 2.24 13.63
N SER A 300 -4.91 1.40 14.41
CA SER A 300 -6.17 1.77 15.09
C SER A 300 -5.97 2.92 16.07
N TYR A 301 -4.86 2.90 16.81
CA TYR A 301 -4.49 3.97 17.72
C TYR A 301 -4.29 5.30 16.96
N VAL A 302 -3.52 5.30 15.87
CA VAL A 302 -3.24 6.52 15.10
C VAL A 302 -4.51 7.05 14.43
N TRP A 303 -5.33 6.17 13.85
CA TRP A 303 -6.63 6.52 13.27
C TRP A 303 -7.56 7.15 14.32
N PHE A 304 -7.73 6.47 15.46
CA PHE A 304 -8.61 6.93 16.53
C PHE A 304 -8.10 8.20 17.21
N ALA A 305 -6.79 8.33 17.43
CA ALA A 305 -6.20 9.53 18.02
C ALA A 305 -6.44 10.76 17.14
N GLN A 306 -6.29 10.62 15.83
CA GLN A 306 -6.58 11.71 14.88
C GLN A 306 -8.07 12.10 14.91
N PHE A 307 -8.95 11.11 14.84
CA PHE A 307 -10.40 11.33 14.95
C PHE A 307 -10.79 11.99 16.29
N LEU A 308 -10.30 11.45 17.40
CA LEU A 308 -10.64 11.94 18.74
C LEU A 308 -10.20 13.39 18.96
N LEU A 309 -9.00 13.76 18.51
CA LEU A 309 -8.50 15.13 18.65
C LEU A 309 -9.37 16.13 17.89
N ILE A 310 -9.72 15.81 16.64
CA ILE A 310 -10.56 16.65 15.80
C ILE A 310 -11.99 16.70 16.33
N TYR A 311 -12.55 15.58 16.75
CA TYR A 311 -13.88 15.48 17.35
C TYR A 311 -13.98 16.32 18.64
N TYR A 312 -12.96 16.23 19.52
CA TYR A 312 -12.95 16.93 20.80
C TYR A 312 -12.76 18.44 20.62
N ALA A 313 -11.86 18.86 19.72
CA ALA A 313 -11.61 20.27 19.42
C ALA A 313 -12.79 20.92 18.68
N ASN A 314 -13.47 20.16 17.85
CA ASN A 314 -14.68 20.54 17.09
C ASN A 314 -14.53 21.84 16.27
N PHE A 315 -13.36 22.07 15.67
CA PHE A 315 -13.15 23.17 14.74
C PHE A 315 -13.80 22.85 13.39
N PRO A 316 -14.68 23.73 12.85
CA PRO A 316 -15.38 23.47 11.60
C PRO A 316 -14.47 23.15 10.43
N GLU A 317 -13.32 23.80 10.33
CA GLU A 317 -12.33 23.62 9.27
C GLU A 317 -11.68 22.24 9.29
N GLU A 318 -11.60 21.60 10.47
CA GLU A 318 -10.98 20.29 10.65
C GLU A 318 -12.01 19.16 10.61
N THR A 319 -13.22 19.39 11.15
CA THR A 319 -14.27 18.36 11.22
C THR A 319 -14.84 17.99 9.86
N ILE A 320 -14.76 18.90 8.88
CA ILE A 320 -15.32 18.69 7.52
C ILE A 320 -14.81 17.41 6.89
N TYR A 321 -13.55 17.06 7.08
CA TYR A 321 -12.93 15.83 6.55
C TYR A 321 -13.68 14.55 6.97
N PHE A 322 -14.05 14.46 8.25
CA PHE A 322 -14.80 13.32 8.77
C PHE A 322 -16.30 13.42 8.45
N LEU A 323 -16.87 14.61 8.49
CA LEU A 323 -18.28 14.83 8.17
C LEU A 323 -18.60 14.44 6.73
N GLU A 324 -17.77 14.79 5.77
CA GLU A 324 -17.94 14.38 4.37
C GLU A 324 -17.92 12.87 4.21
N ARG A 325 -17.05 12.16 4.94
CA ARG A 325 -16.94 10.69 4.89
C ARG A 325 -18.05 9.97 5.65
N TRP A 326 -18.64 10.59 6.66
CA TRP A 326 -19.63 9.94 7.52
C TRP A 326 -21.08 10.34 7.21
N GLU A 327 -21.33 11.60 6.93
CA GLU A 327 -22.68 12.15 6.74
C GLU A 327 -22.84 12.82 5.36
N GLY A 328 -21.75 13.23 4.73
CA GLY A 328 -21.73 13.81 3.39
C GLY A 328 -21.91 12.76 2.28
N HIS A 329 -22.00 13.25 1.05
CA HIS A 329 -22.06 12.43 -0.15
C HIS A 329 -23.13 11.32 -0.09
N ASP A 330 -24.32 11.64 0.42
CA ASP A 330 -25.43 10.71 0.62
C ASP A 330 -25.06 9.46 1.45
N LYS A 331 -24.05 9.58 2.32
CA LYS A 331 -23.54 8.52 3.19
C LYS A 331 -22.91 7.32 2.46
N ILE A 332 -22.51 7.50 1.20
CA ILE A 332 -21.91 6.43 0.38
C ILE A 332 -20.67 5.80 1.07
N TYR A 333 -19.86 6.65 1.73
CA TYR A 333 -18.61 6.21 2.35
C TYR A 333 -18.76 5.66 3.77
N LYS A 334 -19.91 5.90 4.43
CA LYS A 334 -20.14 5.47 5.83
C LYS A 334 -20.02 3.97 6.05
N ALA A 335 -20.62 3.18 5.15
CA ALA A 335 -20.54 1.72 5.22
C ALA A 335 -19.10 1.22 5.03
N THR A 336 -18.34 1.88 4.15
CA THR A 336 -16.92 1.60 3.90
C THR A 336 -16.08 1.85 5.15
N GLU A 337 -16.32 2.96 5.85
CA GLU A 337 -15.59 3.30 7.07
C GLU A 337 -15.86 2.29 8.20
N ILE A 338 -17.11 1.88 8.38
CA ILE A 338 -17.45 0.83 9.36
C ILE A 338 -16.73 -0.48 9.01
N LEU A 339 -16.76 -0.87 7.74
CA LEU A 339 -16.09 -2.08 7.27
C LEU A 339 -14.56 -1.98 7.39
N ASN A 340 -13.98 -0.81 7.14
CA ASN A 340 -12.58 -0.50 7.33
C ASN A 340 -12.13 -0.79 8.78
N VAL A 341 -12.84 -0.24 9.77
CA VAL A 341 -12.53 -0.47 11.18
C VAL A 341 -12.72 -1.94 11.58
N MET A 342 -13.74 -2.60 11.06
CA MET A 342 -13.97 -4.03 11.31
C MET A 342 -12.81 -4.88 10.79
N LEU A 343 -12.39 -4.68 9.55
CA LEU A 343 -11.37 -5.50 8.88
C LEU A 343 -9.95 -5.21 9.38
N ASN A 344 -9.63 -3.97 9.73
CA ASN A 344 -8.26 -3.58 10.12
C ASN A 344 -8.01 -3.59 11.62
N PHE A 345 -9.05 -3.48 12.43
CA PHE A 345 -8.93 -3.51 13.89
C PHE A 345 -9.62 -4.71 14.51
N LEU A 346 -10.95 -4.80 14.41
CA LEU A 346 -11.72 -5.77 15.20
C LEU A 346 -11.35 -7.21 14.83
N PHE A 347 -11.33 -7.56 13.54
CA PHE A 347 -11.03 -8.94 13.15
C PHE A 347 -9.56 -9.33 13.39
N PRO A 348 -8.54 -8.53 13.03
CA PRO A 348 -7.16 -8.82 13.40
C PRO A 348 -6.95 -8.93 14.89
N LEU A 349 -7.57 -8.07 15.71
CA LEU A 349 -7.53 -8.12 17.16
C LEU A 349 -8.06 -9.47 17.67
N LEU A 350 -9.25 -9.87 17.26
CA LEU A 350 -9.89 -11.10 17.73
C LEU A 350 -9.17 -12.36 17.22
N ILE A 351 -8.80 -12.39 15.94
CA ILE A 351 -8.17 -13.58 15.33
C ILE A 351 -6.73 -13.74 15.84
N LEU A 352 -5.95 -12.65 15.89
CA LEU A 352 -4.53 -12.71 16.24
C LEU A 352 -4.24 -12.53 17.74
N MET A 353 -5.26 -12.51 18.61
CA MET A 353 -5.04 -12.37 20.05
C MET A 353 -4.28 -13.56 20.64
N THR A 354 -4.69 -14.76 20.31
CA THR A 354 -4.12 -15.96 20.91
C THR A 354 -2.80 -16.40 20.27
N ARG A 355 -1.96 -17.09 21.04
CA ARG A 355 -0.69 -17.66 20.55
C ARG A 355 -0.94 -18.70 19.44
N ASP A 356 -1.91 -19.56 19.63
CA ASP A 356 -2.20 -20.67 18.73
C ASP A 356 -2.75 -20.19 17.38
N ALA A 357 -3.57 -19.15 17.36
CA ALA A 357 -4.06 -18.56 16.12
C ALA A 357 -2.91 -18.01 15.26
N LYS A 358 -1.90 -17.36 15.88
CA LYS A 358 -0.70 -16.88 15.18
C LYS A 358 0.23 -17.99 14.66
N ARG A 359 0.02 -19.24 15.11
CA ARG A 359 0.78 -20.42 14.67
C ARG A 359 0.03 -21.28 13.65
N THR A 360 -1.28 -21.07 13.52
CA THR A 360 -2.14 -21.87 12.67
C THR A 360 -2.32 -21.21 11.29
N PRO A 361 -1.90 -21.85 10.18
CA PRO A 361 -1.90 -21.24 8.85
C PRO A 361 -3.26 -20.71 8.40
N ILE A 362 -4.35 -21.39 8.73
CA ILE A 362 -5.71 -20.97 8.30
C ILE A 362 -6.10 -19.62 8.92
N PHE A 363 -5.85 -19.42 10.22
CA PHE A 363 -6.17 -18.15 10.89
C PHE A 363 -5.31 -17.01 10.37
N LEU A 364 -4.02 -17.28 10.09
CA LEU A 364 -3.14 -16.30 9.48
C LEU A 364 -3.59 -15.92 8.08
N LYS A 365 -4.00 -16.88 7.23
CA LYS A 365 -4.52 -16.59 5.88
C LYS A 365 -5.76 -15.72 5.95
N ILE A 366 -6.70 -16.02 6.85
CA ILE A 366 -7.92 -15.21 7.05
C ILE A 366 -7.54 -13.79 7.52
N ALA A 367 -6.68 -13.68 8.53
CA ALA A 367 -6.25 -12.38 9.04
C ALA A 367 -5.53 -11.54 7.98
N CYS A 368 -4.58 -12.14 7.23
CA CYS A 368 -3.89 -11.46 6.14
C CYS A 368 -4.86 -10.97 5.05
N SER A 369 -5.85 -11.81 4.69
CA SER A 369 -6.85 -11.43 3.68
C SER A 369 -7.71 -10.26 4.15
N PHE A 370 -8.16 -10.27 5.42
CA PHE A 370 -8.92 -9.17 6.00
C PHE A 370 -8.10 -7.88 6.07
N ILE A 371 -6.85 -7.95 6.50
CA ILE A 371 -5.93 -6.81 6.55
C ILE A 371 -5.73 -6.21 5.16
N ILE A 372 -5.41 -7.02 4.15
CA ILE A 372 -5.16 -6.52 2.79
C ILE A 372 -6.41 -5.86 2.20
N VAL A 373 -7.57 -6.49 2.33
CA VAL A 373 -8.84 -5.94 1.84
C VAL A 373 -9.22 -4.70 2.66
N GLY A 374 -9.11 -4.76 3.98
CA GLY A 374 -9.43 -3.65 4.86
C GLY A 374 -8.58 -2.41 4.58
N HIS A 375 -7.26 -2.56 4.42
CA HIS A 375 -6.41 -1.41 4.09
C HIS A 375 -6.58 -0.93 2.64
N TYR A 376 -7.04 -1.76 1.72
CA TYR A 376 -7.49 -1.27 0.42
C TYR A 376 -8.69 -0.33 0.55
N LEU A 377 -9.67 -0.69 1.40
CA LEU A 377 -10.81 0.16 1.73
C LEU A 377 -10.38 1.43 2.48
N ASP A 378 -9.35 1.34 3.32
CA ASP A 378 -8.76 2.47 4.02
C ASP A 378 -8.19 3.51 3.03
N PHE A 379 -7.41 3.06 2.04
CA PHE A 379 -6.93 3.93 0.96
C PHE A 379 -8.06 4.47 0.07
N TYR A 380 -9.10 3.68 -0.13
CA TYR A 380 -10.32 4.14 -0.80
C TYR A 380 -10.96 5.32 -0.06
N GLN A 381 -11.10 5.21 1.27
CA GLN A 381 -11.60 6.28 2.13
C GLN A 381 -10.72 7.52 2.16
N MET A 382 -9.40 7.35 2.07
CA MET A 382 -8.47 8.48 2.04
C MET A 382 -8.55 9.29 0.74
N ILE A 383 -8.77 8.63 -0.40
CA ILE A 383 -8.58 9.21 -1.75
C ILE A 383 -9.89 9.55 -2.43
N MET A 384 -10.84 8.59 -2.48
CA MET A 384 -12.03 8.74 -3.35
C MET A 384 -12.95 9.88 -2.94
N PRO A 385 -13.24 10.14 -1.64
CA PRO A 385 -14.11 11.25 -1.27
C PRO A 385 -13.61 12.61 -1.74
N GLY A 386 -12.30 12.86 -1.65
CA GLY A 386 -11.70 14.12 -2.05
C GLY A 386 -11.58 14.31 -3.58
N VAL A 387 -11.60 13.23 -4.38
CA VAL A 387 -11.47 13.32 -5.86
C VAL A 387 -12.82 13.29 -6.55
N VAL A 388 -13.69 12.31 -6.20
CA VAL A 388 -14.94 12.07 -6.92
C VAL A 388 -16.19 12.43 -6.11
N GLY A 389 -16.04 12.81 -4.85
CA GLY A 389 -17.13 13.25 -3.98
C GLY A 389 -18.34 12.28 -3.99
N PRO A 390 -19.57 12.75 -4.32
CA PRO A 390 -20.78 11.93 -4.29
C PRO A 390 -20.83 10.85 -5.39
N HIS A 391 -19.92 10.92 -6.38
CA HIS A 391 -19.88 9.97 -7.50
C HIS A 391 -18.99 8.75 -7.21
N GLY A 392 -18.58 8.55 -5.95
CA GLY A 392 -17.91 7.35 -5.50
C GLY A 392 -18.82 6.12 -5.52
N GLY A 393 -18.27 4.97 -5.20
CA GLY A 393 -19.01 3.70 -5.11
C GLY A 393 -18.16 2.52 -5.53
N TYR A 394 -18.73 1.32 -5.37
CA TYR A 394 -18.07 0.08 -5.75
C TYR A 394 -18.72 -0.48 -7.01
N GLY A 395 -17.92 -0.69 -8.05
CA GLY A 395 -18.38 -1.21 -9.31
C GLY A 395 -17.32 -2.04 -10.03
N LEU A 396 -17.61 -2.34 -11.29
CA LEU A 396 -16.67 -3.09 -12.12
C LEU A 396 -15.37 -2.35 -12.41
N VAL A 397 -15.36 -1.02 -12.31
CA VAL A 397 -14.13 -0.21 -12.47
C VAL A 397 -13.19 -0.45 -11.31
N GLU A 398 -13.65 -0.35 -10.07
CA GLU A 398 -12.86 -0.59 -8.87
C GLU A 398 -12.36 -2.04 -8.80
N PHE A 399 -13.29 -3.00 -9.00
CA PHE A 399 -12.94 -4.41 -9.01
C PHE A 399 -11.98 -4.78 -10.14
N GLY A 400 -12.22 -4.28 -11.35
CA GLY A 400 -11.36 -4.50 -12.50
C GLY A 400 -9.96 -3.92 -12.27
N MET A 401 -9.88 -2.68 -11.78
CA MET A 401 -8.61 -1.99 -11.55
C MET A 401 -7.75 -2.71 -10.50
N VAL A 402 -8.32 -3.01 -9.32
CA VAL A 402 -7.57 -3.75 -8.28
C VAL A 402 -7.13 -5.13 -8.76
N THR A 403 -7.95 -5.83 -9.55
CA THR A 403 -7.61 -7.15 -10.10
C THR A 403 -6.45 -7.06 -11.09
N VAL A 404 -6.41 -6.03 -11.94
CA VAL A 404 -5.31 -5.77 -12.88
C VAL A 404 -4.01 -5.51 -12.10
N PHE A 405 -4.02 -4.60 -11.12
CA PHE A 405 -2.84 -4.29 -10.33
C PHE A 405 -2.37 -5.50 -9.49
N ALA A 406 -3.28 -6.20 -8.83
CA ALA A 406 -2.97 -7.39 -8.03
C ALA A 406 -2.37 -8.50 -8.89
N SER A 407 -2.93 -8.76 -10.07
CA SER A 407 -2.42 -9.78 -10.99
C SER A 407 -1.03 -9.41 -11.52
N ALA A 408 -0.80 -8.15 -11.89
CA ALA A 408 0.50 -7.65 -12.31
C ALA A 408 1.53 -7.76 -11.16
N PHE A 409 1.13 -7.41 -9.93
CA PHE A 409 1.96 -7.54 -8.73
C PHE A 409 2.35 -9.00 -8.48
N ILE A 410 1.38 -9.91 -8.44
CA ILE A 410 1.64 -11.34 -8.24
C ILE A 410 2.55 -11.90 -9.33
N TYR A 411 2.33 -11.51 -10.60
CA TYR A 411 3.16 -11.95 -11.71
C TYR A 411 4.62 -11.52 -11.55
N LEU A 412 4.86 -10.24 -11.28
CA LEU A 412 6.22 -9.69 -11.16
C LEU A 412 6.94 -10.21 -9.91
N VAL A 413 6.27 -10.26 -8.76
CA VAL A 413 6.85 -10.80 -7.52
C VAL A 413 7.16 -12.29 -7.68
N SER A 414 6.24 -13.09 -8.23
CA SER A 414 6.50 -14.51 -8.50
C SER A 414 7.68 -14.70 -9.44
N ASN A 415 7.78 -13.89 -10.50
CA ASN A 415 8.91 -13.95 -11.42
C ASN A 415 10.23 -13.48 -10.77
N GLN A 416 10.18 -12.56 -9.82
CA GLN A 416 11.35 -12.13 -9.06
C GLN A 416 11.83 -13.22 -8.08
N LEU A 417 10.92 -13.99 -7.49
CA LEU A 417 11.24 -15.12 -6.62
C LEU A 417 11.95 -16.26 -7.34
N THR A 418 11.73 -16.45 -8.66
CA THR A 418 12.44 -17.50 -9.42
C THR A 418 13.92 -17.19 -9.66
N LYS A 419 14.38 -15.96 -9.44
CA LYS A 419 15.73 -15.51 -9.80
C LYS A 419 16.80 -15.85 -8.75
N ALA A 420 16.41 -16.33 -7.58
CA ALA A 420 17.32 -16.68 -6.50
C ALA A 420 16.71 -17.74 -5.60
N SER A 421 17.53 -18.40 -4.79
CA SER A 421 17.03 -19.29 -3.73
C SER A 421 16.08 -18.52 -2.80
N LEU A 422 14.99 -19.17 -2.37
CA LEU A 422 14.02 -18.62 -1.41
C LEU A 422 14.65 -18.36 -0.03
N ILE A 423 15.78 -18.99 0.26
CA ILE A 423 16.49 -18.87 1.52
C ILE A 423 17.86 -18.27 1.27
N ALA A 424 18.26 -17.31 2.10
CA ALA A 424 19.57 -16.68 2.08
C ALA A 424 20.62 -17.64 2.70
N LYS A 425 21.22 -18.50 1.89
CA LYS A 425 21.99 -19.67 2.34
C LYS A 425 23.24 -19.38 3.16
N ASN A 426 23.90 -18.25 2.93
CA ASN A 426 25.10 -17.85 3.64
C ASN A 426 24.85 -16.67 4.60
N HIS A 427 23.62 -16.53 5.07
CA HIS A 427 23.29 -15.51 6.07
C HIS A 427 23.94 -15.86 7.40
N PRO A 428 24.66 -14.92 8.09
CA PRO A 428 25.39 -15.22 9.34
C PRO A 428 24.51 -15.79 10.46
N PHE A 429 23.25 -15.44 10.47
CA PHE A 429 22.26 -15.92 11.48
C PHE A 429 21.33 -17.01 10.94
N LEU A 430 21.68 -17.68 9.84
CA LEU A 430 20.80 -18.72 9.28
C LEU A 430 20.61 -19.88 10.25
N GLU A 431 21.67 -20.29 10.96
CA GLU A 431 21.60 -21.37 11.95
C GLU A 431 20.63 -21.03 13.10
N GLU A 432 20.63 -19.79 13.57
CA GLU A 432 19.67 -19.27 14.55
C GLU A 432 18.24 -19.39 14.03
N ALA A 433 17.98 -18.99 12.77
CA ALA A 433 16.65 -19.11 12.17
C ALA A 433 16.18 -20.57 12.05
N LEU A 434 17.06 -21.49 11.65
CA LEU A 434 16.72 -22.90 11.50
C LEU A 434 16.33 -23.57 12.83
N HIS A 435 16.90 -23.11 13.94
CA HIS A 435 16.64 -23.60 15.29
C HIS A 435 15.76 -22.64 16.11
N HIS A 436 15.05 -21.72 15.41
CA HIS A 436 14.22 -20.71 16.05
C HIS A 436 13.08 -21.35 16.86
N ASP A 437 13.17 -21.24 18.18
CA ASP A 437 12.17 -21.72 19.14
C ASP A 437 11.73 -20.59 20.10
N ILE A 438 10.40 -20.51 20.39
CA ILE A 438 9.78 -19.47 21.22
C ILE A 438 8.85 -20.12 22.24
#